data_a8a44d7c5f4d0035078061dc22078204
#
_entry.id   a8a44d7c5f4d0035078061dc22078204
#
_cell.length_a   1.000
_cell.length_b   1.000
_cell.length_c   1.000
_cell.angle_alpha   90.00
_cell.angle_beta   90.00
_cell.angle_gamma   90.00
#
_symmetry.space_group_name_H-M   'P 1'
#
loop_
_entity.id
_entity.type
_entity.pdbx_description
1 polymer ?
#
loop_
_entity_poly.entity_id
_entity_poly.type
_entity_poly.pdbx_seq_one_letter_code
_entity_poly.pdbx_strand_id
1 'polypeptide(L)'
;MMARHLSLIRFRLYPCISVFLLSYLLLPAAKAQTFWLGADISGTTALEKRHVPLYNAQGEPRENTALMKEYGLNAVRLRVWVNPKDSLCSKEDVLKMALRAKQHEMALMIDFHYSDWWADPGKQYPPKAWEQLDYDGMKAALAQHTRETLQLLKDNDIEVKWVQVGNETTNGFLWPMGRAQENMEQYAGLTQAGYDAVKEIFPEAICIVHLDGACDPHRYHFIFDGLLRYGTKWDMIGLSVYPYWDIEAKLTSSEDETLERAIANINALYDRYHTPLMIVETGYDADRPEAGKQFMQRLIQAARTQTGGHCEGVFYWAPEAEGHYRLGAFRNHRPTVIMDAFREAHH
;
A
#
# COMPACT_ATOMS: atom_id res chain seq x y z
N MET A 1 87.62 -42.63 47.00
CA MET A 1 87.59 -42.00 45.71
C MET A 1 86.13 -41.94 45.26
N MET A 2 85.63 -40.75 45.01
CA MET A 2 84.18 -40.40 44.83
C MET A 2 83.65 -40.87 43.47
N ALA A 3 82.53 -41.59 43.49
CA ALA A 3 81.67 -41.80 42.28
C ALA A 3 80.44 -40.95 42.38
N ARG A 4 80.29 -40.07 41.41
CA ARG A 4 79.11 -39.16 41.27
C ARG A 4 77.96 -39.88 40.58
N HIS A 5 76.78 -39.90 41.21
CA HIS A 5 75.55 -40.33 40.63
C HIS A 5 74.97 -39.19 39.72
N LEU A 6 74.70 -39.45 38.45
CA LEU A 6 73.91 -38.65 37.54
C LEU A 6 72.45 -39.12 37.58
N SER A 7 71.58 -38.24 38.03
CA SER A 7 70.16 -38.47 38.03
C SER A 7 69.58 -38.01 36.67
N LEU A 8 68.94 -38.93 35.96
CA LEU A 8 68.21 -38.68 34.71
C LEU A 8 66.75 -38.17 35.00
N ILE A 9 66.51 -36.92 34.73
CA ILE A 9 65.17 -36.36 34.80
C ILE A 9 64.44 -36.73 33.49
N ARG A 10 63.39 -37.55 33.59
CA ARG A 10 62.45 -37.86 32.49
C ARG A 10 61.38 -36.79 32.42
N PHE A 11 61.40 -35.95 31.36
CA PHE A 11 60.30 -35.08 31.00
C PHE A 11 59.17 -35.90 30.35
N ARG A 12 57.99 -35.94 30.98
CA ARG A 12 56.75 -36.42 30.36
C ARG A 12 56.10 -35.28 29.58
N LEU A 13 56.08 -35.38 28.25
CA LEU A 13 55.29 -34.56 27.35
C LEU A 13 53.83 -35.01 27.42
N TYR A 14 52.94 -34.13 27.90
CA TYR A 14 51.48 -34.29 27.75
C TYR A 14 51.09 -33.66 26.44
N PRO A 15 50.31 -34.36 25.58
CA PRO A 15 49.74 -33.69 24.39
C PRO A 15 48.57 -32.82 24.83
N CYS A 16 48.70 -31.50 24.69
CA CYS A 16 47.56 -30.60 24.73
C CYS A 16 46.70 -30.81 23.50
N ILE A 17 45.56 -31.48 23.66
CA ILE A 17 44.52 -31.54 22.65
C ILE A 17 43.72 -30.23 22.76
N SER A 18 44.02 -29.28 21.87
CA SER A 18 43.23 -28.07 21.71
C SER A 18 41.93 -28.41 20.95
N VAL A 19 40.83 -28.56 21.68
CA VAL A 19 39.50 -28.70 21.10
C VAL A 19 39.08 -27.33 20.62
N PHE A 20 39.19 -27.08 19.32
CA PHE A 20 38.53 -25.94 18.66
C PHE A 20 37.04 -26.20 18.64
N LEU A 21 36.29 -25.63 19.59
CA LEU A 21 34.83 -25.51 19.50
C LEU A 21 34.52 -24.50 18.38
N LEU A 22 34.18 -25.02 17.20
CA LEU A 22 33.60 -24.23 16.12
C LEU A 22 32.14 -23.89 16.50
N SER A 23 31.95 -22.74 17.16
CA SER A 23 30.60 -22.19 17.39
C SER A 23 30.04 -21.74 16.05
N TYR A 24 29.22 -22.57 15.43
CA TYR A 24 28.34 -22.17 14.35
C TYR A 24 27.35 -21.15 14.92
N LEU A 25 27.58 -19.86 14.70
CA LEU A 25 26.60 -18.83 14.82
C LEU A 25 25.52 -19.14 13.76
N LEU A 26 24.44 -19.80 14.17
CA LEU A 26 23.19 -19.85 13.39
C LEU A 26 22.67 -18.41 13.33
N LEU A 27 23.08 -17.67 12.31
CA LEU A 27 22.39 -16.43 11.94
C LEU A 27 20.95 -16.83 11.64
N PRO A 28 19.95 -16.21 12.29
CA PRO A 28 18.57 -16.48 11.91
C PRO A 28 18.45 -16.14 10.42
N ALA A 29 17.97 -17.11 9.64
CA ALA A 29 17.66 -16.87 8.25
C ALA A 29 16.71 -15.65 8.20
N ALA A 30 17.16 -14.57 7.58
CA ALA A 30 16.31 -13.40 7.37
C ALA A 30 15.04 -13.91 6.68
N LYS A 31 13.89 -13.80 7.35
CA LYS A 31 12.60 -14.10 6.69
C LYS A 31 12.56 -13.24 5.45
N ALA A 32 12.43 -13.87 4.28
CA ALA A 32 12.23 -13.13 3.04
C ALA A 32 11.06 -12.17 3.25
N GLN A 33 11.30 -10.88 2.98
CA GLN A 33 10.25 -9.86 3.12
C GLN A 33 9.11 -10.21 2.19
N THR A 34 7.88 -10.25 2.73
CA THR A 34 6.69 -10.53 1.93
C THR A 34 6.47 -9.40 0.94
N PHE A 35 6.42 -9.71 -0.34
CA PHE A 35 5.99 -8.75 -1.36
C PHE A 35 4.47 -8.82 -1.50
N TRP A 36 3.80 -7.68 -1.38
CA TRP A 36 2.35 -7.61 -1.33
C TRP A 36 1.76 -7.42 -2.73
N LEU A 37 0.85 -8.31 -3.09
CA LEU A 37 0.06 -8.22 -4.30
C LEU A 37 -1.39 -8.00 -3.89
N GLY A 38 -1.94 -6.85 -4.19
CA GLY A 38 -3.26 -6.47 -3.71
C GLY A 38 -4.18 -5.91 -4.79
N ALA A 39 -5.42 -5.69 -4.39
CA ALA A 39 -6.39 -4.95 -5.19
C ALA A 39 -7.29 -4.08 -4.30
N ASP A 40 -7.67 -2.90 -4.81
CA ASP A 40 -8.80 -2.16 -4.29
C ASP A 40 -10.08 -2.76 -4.88
N ILE A 41 -10.88 -3.38 -4.02
CA ILE A 41 -12.17 -3.99 -4.40
C ILE A 41 -13.35 -3.33 -3.70
N SER A 42 -13.23 -2.05 -3.38
CA SER A 42 -14.27 -1.27 -2.70
C SER A 42 -15.58 -1.19 -3.49
N GLY A 43 -15.54 -1.48 -4.80
CA GLY A 43 -16.72 -1.52 -5.67
C GLY A 43 -17.59 -2.77 -5.51
N THR A 44 -17.14 -3.80 -4.80
CA THR A 44 -17.79 -5.11 -4.71
C THR A 44 -19.24 -5.02 -4.21
N THR A 45 -19.49 -4.32 -3.12
CA THR A 45 -20.84 -4.19 -2.54
C THR A 45 -21.78 -3.42 -3.44
N ALA A 46 -21.27 -2.49 -4.27
CA ALA A 46 -22.05 -1.80 -5.29
C ALA A 46 -22.47 -2.73 -6.44
N LEU A 47 -21.60 -3.67 -6.85
CA LEU A 47 -21.94 -4.70 -7.83
C LEU A 47 -23.01 -5.64 -7.27
N GLU A 48 -22.85 -6.11 -6.04
CA GLU A 48 -23.81 -6.98 -5.35
C GLU A 48 -25.18 -6.31 -5.19
N LYS A 49 -25.23 -5.04 -4.79
CA LYS A 49 -26.46 -4.26 -4.68
C LYS A 49 -27.21 -4.15 -6.02
N ARG A 50 -26.47 -4.16 -7.13
CA ARG A 50 -27.02 -4.17 -8.49
C ARG A 50 -27.26 -5.58 -9.05
N HIS A 51 -27.04 -6.63 -8.25
CA HIS A 51 -27.14 -8.03 -8.65
C HIS A 51 -26.24 -8.39 -9.85
N VAL A 52 -25.07 -7.79 -9.94
CA VAL A 52 -24.06 -8.07 -10.96
C VAL A 52 -23.15 -9.20 -10.45
N PRO A 53 -23.24 -10.41 -10.99
CA PRO A 53 -22.36 -11.51 -10.57
C PRO A 53 -20.97 -11.35 -11.19
N LEU A 54 -19.95 -11.81 -10.47
CA LEU A 54 -18.60 -12.00 -11.01
C LEU A 54 -18.35 -13.50 -11.22
N TYR A 55 -17.51 -13.84 -12.18
CA TYR A 55 -17.21 -15.22 -12.55
C TYR A 55 -15.70 -15.45 -12.59
N ASN A 56 -15.26 -16.68 -12.30
CA ASN A 56 -13.88 -17.09 -12.55
C ASN A 56 -13.63 -17.37 -14.05
N ALA A 57 -12.40 -17.76 -14.39
CA ALA A 57 -12.04 -18.09 -15.77
C ALA A 57 -12.88 -19.24 -16.37
N GLN A 58 -13.38 -20.16 -15.54
CA GLN A 58 -14.22 -21.29 -15.93
C GLN A 58 -15.68 -20.89 -16.14
N GLY A 59 -16.06 -19.66 -15.77
CA GLY A 59 -17.44 -19.18 -15.86
C GLY A 59 -18.31 -19.55 -14.67
N GLU A 60 -17.72 -19.95 -13.56
CA GLU A 60 -18.42 -20.21 -12.32
C GLU A 60 -18.56 -18.93 -11.50
N PRO A 61 -19.74 -18.64 -10.90
CA PRO A 61 -19.90 -17.50 -10.02
C PRO A 61 -18.91 -17.52 -8.86
N ARG A 62 -18.32 -16.36 -8.56
CA ARG A 62 -17.36 -16.22 -7.44
C ARG A 62 -17.60 -14.92 -6.69
N GLU A 63 -17.42 -14.95 -5.39
CA GLU A 63 -17.30 -13.77 -4.56
C GLU A 63 -15.97 -13.06 -4.88
N ASN A 64 -15.97 -11.72 -4.90
CA ASN A 64 -14.83 -10.97 -5.42
C ASN A 64 -13.55 -11.18 -4.61
N THR A 65 -13.63 -11.24 -3.28
CA THR A 65 -12.45 -11.44 -2.43
C THR A 65 -11.83 -12.82 -2.67
N ALA A 66 -12.67 -13.86 -2.79
CA ALA A 66 -12.25 -15.21 -3.14
C ALA A 66 -11.59 -15.24 -4.53
N LEU A 67 -12.18 -14.52 -5.50
CA LEU A 67 -11.64 -14.40 -6.84
C LEU A 67 -10.27 -13.73 -6.86
N MET A 68 -10.06 -12.66 -6.10
CA MET A 68 -8.74 -12.06 -5.96
C MET A 68 -7.72 -13.04 -5.38
N LYS A 69 -8.12 -13.83 -4.37
CA LYS A 69 -7.26 -14.87 -3.80
C LYS A 69 -6.91 -15.96 -4.82
N GLU A 70 -7.84 -16.39 -5.68
CA GLU A 70 -7.59 -17.35 -6.78
C GLU A 70 -6.54 -16.84 -7.77
N TYR A 71 -6.43 -15.51 -7.95
CA TYR A 71 -5.40 -14.89 -8.78
C TYR A 71 -4.10 -14.57 -8.02
N GLY A 72 -3.94 -15.08 -6.80
CA GLY A 72 -2.68 -14.96 -6.05
C GLY A 72 -2.53 -13.67 -5.28
N LEU A 73 -3.56 -12.82 -5.20
CA LEU A 73 -3.48 -11.63 -4.37
C LEU A 73 -3.53 -12.02 -2.88
N ASN A 74 -2.76 -11.31 -2.07
CA ASN A 74 -2.62 -11.56 -0.64
C ASN A 74 -3.01 -10.35 0.22
N ALA A 75 -3.50 -9.28 -0.42
CA ALA A 75 -3.94 -8.06 0.25
C ALA A 75 -5.16 -7.44 -0.44
N VAL A 76 -5.97 -6.73 0.34
CA VAL A 76 -7.14 -5.98 -0.12
C VAL A 76 -7.02 -4.53 0.36
N ARG A 77 -7.34 -3.59 -0.51
CA ARG A 77 -7.49 -2.16 -0.19
C ARG A 77 -8.97 -1.80 -0.22
N LEU A 78 -9.43 -1.08 0.80
CA LEU A 78 -10.82 -0.68 0.96
C LEU A 78 -10.90 0.82 1.24
N ARG A 79 -11.61 1.54 0.37
CA ARG A 79 -11.89 2.96 0.48
C ARG A 79 -12.97 3.24 1.52
N VAL A 80 -12.80 4.31 2.29
CA VAL A 80 -13.78 4.79 3.28
C VAL A 80 -14.22 6.19 2.95
N TRP A 81 -15.55 6.40 2.86
CA TRP A 81 -16.20 7.71 2.81
C TRP A 81 -16.85 8.05 4.15
N VAL A 82 -17.08 9.33 4.39
CA VAL A 82 -17.60 9.79 5.71
C VAL A 82 -19.12 9.57 5.81
N ASN A 83 -19.91 10.20 4.94
CA ASN A 83 -21.36 10.07 4.92
C ASN A 83 -21.85 9.81 3.49
N PRO A 84 -21.54 8.65 2.89
CA PRO A 84 -21.95 8.35 1.53
C PRO A 84 -23.48 8.25 1.42
N LYS A 85 -24.03 8.81 0.35
CA LYS A 85 -25.48 8.92 0.14
C LYS A 85 -26.23 7.57 0.16
N ASP A 86 -25.57 6.51 -0.30
CA ASP A 86 -26.17 5.17 -0.46
C ASP A 86 -25.56 4.12 0.45
N SER A 87 -24.80 4.56 1.46
CA SER A 87 -24.06 3.74 2.44
C SER A 87 -22.95 2.85 1.86
N LEU A 88 -22.67 2.94 0.55
CA LEU A 88 -21.52 2.26 -0.05
C LEU A 88 -20.23 2.93 0.40
N CYS A 89 -19.22 2.13 0.69
CA CYS A 89 -17.94 2.61 1.25
C CYS A 89 -18.09 3.36 2.60
N SER A 90 -19.22 3.22 3.32
CA SER A 90 -19.30 3.63 4.73
C SER A 90 -18.45 2.71 5.61
N LYS A 91 -18.16 3.11 6.85
CA LYS A 91 -17.42 2.25 7.79
C LYS A 91 -18.06 0.88 8.00
N GLU A 92 -19.40 0.81 7.98
CA GLU A 92 -20.15 -0.46 8.09
C GLU A 92 -20.02 -1.32 6.82
N ASP A 93 -19.98 -0.70 5.64
CA ASP A 93 -19.78 -1.39 4.39
C ASP A 93 -18.34 -1.92 4.26
N VAL A 94 -17.37 -1.11 4.69
CA VAL A 94 -15.96 -1.52 4.80
C VAL A 94 -15.80 -2.70 5.77
N LEU A 95 -16.50 -2.71 6.91
CA LEU A 95 -16.47 -3.85 7.83
C LEU A 95 -16.93 -5.15 7.15
N LYS A 96 -17.98 -5.13 6.33
CA LYS A 96 -18.42 -6.32 5.58
C LYS A 96 -17.32 -6.87 4.68
N MET A 97 -16.63 -6.00 3.96
CA MET A 97 -15.53 -6.39 3.08
C MET A 97 -14.29 -6.84 3.86
N ALA A 98 -14.00 -6.18 4.98
CA ALA A 98 -12.89 -6.54 5.87
C ALA A 98 -13.06 -7.94 6.49
N LEU A 99 -14.30 -8.31 6.86
CA LEU A 99 -14.63 -9.68 7.33
C LEU A 99 -14.36 -10.73 6.24
N ARG A 100 -14.64 -10.42 4.97
CA ARG A 100 -14.31 -11.30 3.84
C ARG A 100 -12.81 -11.42 3.64
N ALA A 101 -12.08 -10.29 3.68
CA ALA A 101 -10.61 -10.31 3.61
C ALA A 101 -10.00 -11.18 4.72
N LYS A 102 -10.49 -11.07 5.96
CA LYS A 102 -10.10 -11.93 7.09
C LYS A 102 -10.40 -13.40 6.82
N GLN A 103 -11.60 -13.72 6.30
CA GLN A 103 -11.98 -15.10 5.96
C GLN A 103 -11.04 -15.74 4.93
N HIS A 104 -10.51 -14.95 4.01
CA HIS A 104 -9.56 -15.37 2.97
C HIS A 104 -8.09 -15.15 3.34
N GLU A 105 -7.80 -14.81 4.60
CA GLU A 105 -6.43 -14.59 5.10
C GLU A 105 -5.65 -13.56 4.24
N MET A 106 -6.32 -12.46 3.86
CA MET A 106 -5.73 -11.36 3.10
C MET A 106 -5.44 -10.20 4.03
N ALA A 107 -4.27 -9.59 3.88
CA ALA A 107 -3.90 -8.37 4.59
C ALA A 107 -4.80 -7.20 4.17
N LEU A 108 -5.06 -6.27 5.07
CA LEU A 108 -6.02 -5.19 4.87
C LEU A 108 -5.33 -3.82 4.87
N MET A 109 -5.64 -3.03 3.83
CA MET A 109 -5.34 -1.61 3.73
C MET A 109 -6.66 -0.83 3.77
N ILE A 110 -6.74 0.18 4.63
CA ILE A 110 -7.85 1.12 4.69
C ILE A 110 -7.42 2.43 4.05
N ASP A 111 -8.23 2.95 3.13
CA ASP A 111 -7.99 4.18 2.40
C ASP A 111 -9.05 5.23 2.74
N PHE A 112 -8.69 6.21 3.58
CA PHE A 112 -9.56 7.30 3.97
C PHE A 112 -9.59 8.41 2.92
N HIS A 113 -10.73 8.61 2.27
CA HIS A 113 -10.92 9.76 1.36
C HIS A 113 -11.22 11.06 2.09
N TYR A 114 -11.70 11.02 3.34
CA TYR A 114 -12.18 12.19 4.10
C TYR A 114 -13.15 13.07 3.32
N SER A 115 -14.04 12.42 2.61
CA SER A 115 -15.09 13.02 1.77
C SER A 115 -16.33 12.15 1.81
N ASP A 116 -17.48 12.67 1.37
CA ASP A 116 -18.70 11.88 1.18
C ASP A 116 -18.73 11.14 -0.16
N TRP A 117 -17.72 11.39 -1.00
CA TRP A 117 -17.60 10.87 -2.35
C TRP A 117 -16.12 10.76 -2.75
N TRP A 118 -15.87 10.50 -4.04
CA TRP A 118 -14.53 10.40 -4.60
C TRP A 118 -13.64 11.59 -4.25
N ALA A 119 -12.49 11.32 -3.68
CA ALA A 119 -11.36 12.23 -3.55
C ALA A 119 -10.26 11.78 -4.51
N ASP A 120 -9.75 12.71 -5.33
CA ASP A 120 -8.67 12.51 -6.30
C ASP A 120 -7.87 13.82 -6.43
N PRO A 121 -6.75 13.88 -7.20
CA PRO A 121 -5.93 15.08 -7.29
C PRO A 121 -6.66 16.35 -7.71
N GLY A 122 -7.81 16.23 -8.37
CA GLY A 122 -8.68 17.33 -8.81
C GLY A 122 -9.85 17.65 -7.87
N LYS A 123 -10.14 16.79 -6.89
CA LYS A 123 -11.30 16.87 -6.00
C LYS A 123 -10.96 16.41 -4.59
N GLN A 124 -10.76 17.33 -3.68
CA GLN A 124 -10.40 17.04 -2.30
C GLN A 124 -11.27 17.85 -1.33
N TYR A 125 -12.59 17.88 -1.62
CA TYR A 125 -13.54 18.65 -0.82
C TYR A 125 -13.92 17.89 0.46
N PRO A 126 -14.13 18.63 1.59
CA PRO A 126 -14.57 18.02 2.84
C PRO A 126 -15.97 17.42 2.70
N PRO A 127 -16.34 16.48 3.59
CA PRO A 127 -17.72 16.05 3.73
C PRO A 127 -18.64 17.24 4.00
N LYS A 128 -19.87 17.18 3.53
CA LYS A 128 -20.86 18.24 3.74
C LYS A 128 -21.04 18.64 5.21
N ALA A 129 -20.97 17.67 6.09
CA ALA A 129 -21.10 17.91 7.54
C ALA A 129 -19.92 18.71 8.13
N TRP A 130 -18.77 18.79 7.44
CA TRP A 130 -17.56 19.45 7.91
C TRP A 130 -17.30 20.81 7.23
N GLU A 131 -18.07 21.19 6.22
CA GLU A 131 -17.84 22.42 5.42
C GLU A 131 -17.77 23.71 6.24
N GLN A 132 -18.45 23.75 7.39
CA GLN A 132 -18.52 24.93 8.26
C GLN A 132 -17.56 24.87 9.46
N LEU A 133 -16.72 23.83 9.54
CA LEU A 133 -15.77 23.70 10.63
C LEU A 133 -14.56 24.61 10.39
N ASP A 134 -14.04 25.16 11.46
CA ASP A 134 -12.72 25.77 11.47
C ASP A 134 -11.60 24.70 11.42
N TYR A 135 -10.37 25.13 11.40
CA TYR A 135 -9.23 24.21 11.30
C TYR A 135 -9.15 23.21 12.45
N ASP A 136 -9.38 23.63 13.68
CA ASP A 136 -9.33 22.73 14.84
C ASP A 136 -10.52 21.77 14.85
N GLY A 137 -11.70 22.25 14.47
CA GLY A 137 -12.87 21.42 14.25
C GLY A 137 -12.67 20.39 13.13
N MET A 138 -12.03 20.78 12.02
CA MET A 138 -11.71 19.88 10.91
C MET A 138 -10.74 18.78 11.33
N LYS A 139 -9.66 19.11 12.06
CA LYS A 139 -8.74 18.12 12.64
C LYS A 139 -9.46 17.15 13.57
N ALA A 140 -10.30 17.68 14.45
CA ALA A 140 -11.05 16.86 15.40
C ALA A 140 -12.01 15.90 14.68
N ALA A 141 -12.75 16.38 13.67
CA ALA A 141 -13.68 15.58 12.88
C ALA A 141 -12.97 14.46 12.09
N LEU A 142 -11.84 14.78 11.45
CA LEU A 142 -10.99 13.83 10.75
C LEU A 142 -10.49 12.73 11.69
N ALA A 143 -9.91 13.12 12.83
CA ALA A 143 -9.39 12.18 13.81
C ALA A 143 -10.52 11.31 14.42
N GLN A 144 -11.69 11.89 14.69
CA GLN A 144 -12.85 11.17 15.17
C GLN A 144 -13.33 10.11 14.16
N HIS A 145 -13.49 10.48 12.88
CA HIS A 145 -13.90 9.55 11.83
C HIS A 145 -12.91 8.40 11.67
N THR A 146 -11.61 8.71 11.72
CA THR A 146 -10.54 7.72 11.65
C THR A 146 -10.63 6.73 12.82
N ARG A 147 -10.75 7.23 14.06
CA ARG A 147 -10.90 6.39 15.27
C ARG A 147 -12.12 5.51 15.20
N GLU A 148 -13.28 6.08 14.88
CA GLU A 148 -14.54 5.34 14.84
C GLU A 148 -14.51 4.21 13.82
N THR A 149 -13.95 4.45 12.65
CA THR A 149 -13.81 3.43 11.60
C THR A 149 -12.87 2.32 12.04
N LEU A 150 -11.69 2.68 12.54
CA LEU A 150 -10.69 1.71 12.96
C LEU A 150 -11.11 0.95 14.22
N GLN A 151 -11.79 1.62 15.17
CA GLN A 151 -12.33 0.96 16.35
C GLN A 151 -13.41 -0.07 15.99
N LEU A 152 -14.29 0.27 15.05
CA LEU A 152 -15.29 -0.68 14.53
C LEU A 152 -14.63 -1.95 13.96
N LEU A 153 -13.53 -1.81 13.20
CA LEU A 153 -12.79 -2.94 12.70
C LEU A 153 -12.14 -3.75 13.83
N LYS A 154 -11.50 -3.07 14.77
CA LYS A 154 -10.84 -3.68 15.94
C LYS A 154 -11.83 -4.46 16.83
N ASP A 155 -13.01 -3.91 17.07
CA ASP A 155 -14.07 -4.54 17.87
C ASP A 155 -14.64 -5.82 17.21
N ASN A 156 -14.37 -6.01 15.90
CA ASN A 156 -14.71 -7.21 15.13
C ASN A 156 -13.50 -8.11 14.84
N ASP A 157 -12.41 -7.97 15.62
CA ASP A 157 -11.18 -8.75 15.49
C ASP A 157 -10.56 -8.65 14.07
N ILE A 158 -10.67 -7.51 13.41
CA ILE A 158 -10.01 -7.23 12.15
C ILE A 158 -8.65 -6.59 12.43
N GLU A 159 -7.60 -7.17 11.87
CA GLU A 159 -6.26 -6.56 11.83
C GLU A 159 -6.14 -5.65 10.62
N VAL A 160 -5.72 -4.41 10.85
CA VAL A 160 -5.44 -3.45 9.79
C VAL A 160 -3.93 -3.30 9.68
N LYS A 161 -3.39 -3.63 8.51
CA LYS A 161 -1.94 -3.56 8.28
C LYS A 161 -1.49 -2.19 7.81
N TRP A 162 -2.25 -1.55 6.91
CA TRP A 162 -1.94 -0.24 6.38
C TRP A 162 -3.16 0.69 6.44
N VAL A 163 -2.89 1.96 6.64
CA VAL A 163 -3.92 3.00 6.59
C VAL A 163 -3.40 4.17 5.76
N GLN A 164 -4.11 4.50 4.69
CA GLN A 164 -3.89 5.73 3.95
C GLN A 164 -4.64 6.88 4.62
N VAL A 165 -3.88 7.93 4.97
CA VAL A 165 -4.41 9.19 5.53
C VAL A 165 -4.62 10.16 4.36
N GLY A 166 -5.77 10.01 3.71
CA GLY A 166 -6.11 10.68 2.45
C GLY A 166 -5.73 9.87 1.21
N ASN A 167 -6.50 10.07 0.13
CA ASN A 167 -6.28 9.47 -1.18
C ASN A 167 -5.70 10.49 -2.16
N GLU A 168 -4.56 10.18 -2.82
CA GLU A 168 -3.91 11.00 -3.84
C GLU A 168 -3.79 12.47 -3.47
N THR A 169 -3.21 12.76 -2.31
CA THR A 169 -3.18 14.08 -1.68
C THR A 169 -2.08 15.00 -2.24
N THR A 170 -1.71 14.86 -3.51
CA THR A 170 -0.70 15.69 -4.19
C THR A 170 -0.98 17.19 -4.10
N ASN A 171 -2.26 17.56 -4.09
CA ASN A 171 -2.72 18.93 -3.92
C ASN A 171 -3.27 19.20 -2.50
N GLY A 172 -2.90 18.34 -1.52
CA GLY A 172 -3.51 18.34 -0.20
C GLY A 172 -4.90 17.70 -0.19
N PHE A 173 -5.66 17.85 0.90
CA PHE A 173 -7.03 17.35 1.04
C PHE A 173 -7.86 18.26 1.96
N LEU A 174 -9.19 18.04 2.03
CA LEU A 174 -10.11 18.88 2.81
C LEU A 174 -10.03 20.38 2.41
N TRP A 175 -10.17 20.63 1.10
CA TRP A 175 -10.06 21.97 0.53
C TRP A 175 -11.18 22.95 0.96
N PRO A 176 -10.87 24.25 1.05
CA PRO A 176 -9.58 24.92 0.75
C PRO A 176 -8.55 24.80 1.88
N MET A 177 -8.95 24.40 3.06
CA MET A 177 -8.16 24.47 4.31
C MET A 177 -6.85 23.71 4.20
N GLY A 178 -6.89 22.44 3.81
CA GLY A 178 -5.71 21.60 3.65
C GLY A 178 -5.17 21.55 2.21
N ARG A 179 -5.39 22.60 1.37
CA ARG A 179 -4.77 22.68 0.06
C ARG A 179 -3.29 22.98 0.20
N ALA A 180 -2.43 21.99 -0.09
CA ALA A 180 -1.01 22.01 0.24
C ALA A 180 -0.25 23.21 -0.38
N GLN A 181 -0.60 23.63 -1.62
CA GLN A 181 0.03 24.76 -2.29
C GLN A 181 -0.22 26.11 -1.60
N GLU A 182 -1.34 26.24 -0.90
CA GLU A 182 -1.76 27.48 -0.23
C GLU A 182 -1.53 27.40 1.28
N ASN A 183 -1.71 26.22 1.88
CA ASN A 183 -1.78 26.00 3.32
C ASN A 183 -1.02 24.72 3.74
N MET A 184 0.28 24.62 3.40
CA MET A 184 1.08 23.42 3.71
C MET A 184 1.08 23.09 5.22
N GLU A 185 1.11 24.10 6.09
CA GLU A 185 1.05 23.90 7.54
C GLU A 185 -0.26 23.21 7.96
N GLN A 186 -1.39 23.64 7.42
CA GLN A 186 -2.69 23.04 7.73
C GLN A 186 -2.81 21.64 7.15
N TYR A 187 -2.33 21.42 5.92
CA TYR A 187 -2.26 20.08 5.34
C TYR A 187 -1.43 19.14 6.20
N ALA A 188 -0.26 19.57 6.63
CA ALA A 188 0.64 18.81 7.50
C ALA A 188 -0.02 18.48 8.84
N GLY A 189 -0.71 19.43 9.47
CA GLY A 189 -1.42 19.22 10.72
C GLY A 189 -2.65 18.31 10.60
N LEU A 190 -3.37 18.34 9.48
CA LEU A 190 -4.46 17.41 9.18
C LEU A 190 -3.91 15.98 8.98
N THR A 191 -2.82 15.85 8.24
CA THR A 191 -2.13 14.56 8.04
C THR A 191 -1.64 13.99 9.37
N GLN A 192 -1.05 14.82 10.25
CA GLN A 192 -0.61 14.40 11.58
C GLN A 192 -1.78 13.95 12.46
N ALA A 193 -2.92 14.66 12.41
CA ALA A 193 -4.11 14.28 13.17
C ALA A 193 -4.65 12.89 12.75
N GLY A 194 -4.59 12.58 11.45
CA GLY A 194 -4.92 11.26 10.94
C GLY A 194 -3.92 10.20 11.40
N TYR A 195 -2.63 10.48 11.29
CA TYR A 195 -1.56 9.59 11.78
C TYR A 195 -1.76 9.24 13.25
N ASP A 196 -1.94 10.24 14.11
CA ASP A 196 -2.11 10.03 15.55
C ASP A 196 -3.35 9.19 15.87
N ALA A 197 -4.46 9.46 15.17
CA ALA A 197 -5.69 8.68 15.34
C ALA A 197 -5.53 7.21 14.92
N VAL A 198 -4.76 6.93 13.87
CA VAL A 198 -4.41 5.56 13.46
C VAL A 198 -3.60 4.87 14.55
N LYS A 199 -2.52 5.53 15.02
CA LYS A 199 -1.61 4.94 16.04
C LYS A 199 -2.27 4.74 17.39
N GLU A 200 -3.30 5.51 17.71
CA GLU A 200 -4.09 5.33 18.93
C GLU A 200 -4.86 3.99 18.90
N ILE A 201 -5.42 3.59 17.77
CA ILE A 201 -6.23 2.37 17.64
C ILE A 201 -5.39 1.16 17.27
N PHE A 202 -4.51 1.32 16.27
CA PHE A 202 -3.60 0.30 15.74
C PHE A 202 -2.15 0.82 15.76
N PRO A 203 -1.44 0.72 16.90
CA PRO A 203 -0.06 1.24 17.02
C PRO A 203 0.90 0.68 15.97
N GLU A 204 0.70 -0.59 15.55
CA GLU A 204 1.55 -1.28 14.59
C GLU A 204 1.12 -1.06 13.12
N ALA A 205 -0.04 -0.47 12.86
CA ALA A 205 -0.47 -0.20 11.49
C ALA A 205 0.46 0.83 10.82
N ILE A 206 0.78 0.59 9.56
CA ILE A 206 1.64 1.44 8.75
C ILE A 206 0.81 2.57 8.14
N CYS A 207 1.11 3.81 8.52
CA CYS A 207 0.44 4.99 7.97
C CYS A 207 1.08 5.41 6.66
N ILE A 208 0.27 5.46 5.61
CA ILE A 208 0.68 5.81 4.25
C ILE A 208 0.21 7.22 3.90
N VAL A 209 1.10 8.04 3.36
CA VAL A 209 0.75 9.24 2.59
C VAL A 209 0.81 8.88 1.12
N HIS A 210 -0.33 9.01 0.42
CA HIS A 210 -0.51 8.57 -0.95
C HIS A 210 -0.59 9.74 -1.92
N LEU A 211 0.23 9.70 -2.98
CA LEU A 211 0.26 10.69 -4.05
C LEU A 211 0.11 10.02 -5.42
N ASP A 212 -0.46 10.79 -6.37
CA ASP A 212 -0.53 10.38 -7.78
C ASP A 212 0.76 10.73 -8.55
N GLY A 213 0.82 10.31 -9.82
CA GLY A 213 1.88 10.70 -10.76
C GLY A 213 3.26 10.26 -10.31
N ALA A 214 3.46 8.95 -10.09
CA ALA A 214 4.73 8.37 -9.64
C ALA A 214 5.95 8.73 -10.52
N CYS A 215 5.74 9.11 -11.77
CA CYS A 215 6.80 9.52 -12.70
C CYS A 215 7.26 10.99 -12.54
N ASP A 216 6.64 11.76 -11.63
CA ASP A 216 6.98 13.17 -11.38
C ASP A 216 7.55 13.36 -9.96
N PRO A 217 8.89 13.35 -9.77
CA PRO A 217 9.52 13.48 -8.46
C PRO A 217 9.24 14.83 -7.79
N HIS A 218 8.92 15.89 -8.54
CA HIS A 218 8.67 17.22 -7.96
C HIS A 218 7.42 17.25 -7.08
N ARG A 219 6.37 16.48 -7.43
CA ARG A 219 5.17 16.35 -6.60
C ARG A 219 5.50 15.78 -5.24
N TYR A 220 6.29 14.72 -5.22
CA TYR A 220 6.70 14.02 -3.99
C TYR A 220 7.60 14.90 -3.13
N HIS A 221 8.60 15.53 -3.73
CA HIS A 221 9.48 16.45 -2.99
C HIS A 221 8.69 17.61 -2.37
N PHE A 222 7.77 18.22 -3.12
CA PHE A 222 6.96 19.32 -2.61
C PHE A 222 6.16 18.90 -1.35
N ILE A 223 5.49 17.75 -1.40
CA ILE A 223 4.67 17.28 -0.29
C ILE A 223 5.53 16.80 0.88
N PHE A 224 6.47 15.88 0.65
CA PHE A 224 7.23 15.26 1.74
C PHE A 224 8.23 16.22 2.40
N ASP A 225 8.85 17.14 1.66
CA ASP A 225 9.66 18.22 2.26
C ASP A 225 8.78 19.18 3.08
N GLY A 226 7.54 19.42 2.62
CA GLY A 226 6.55 20.18 3.37
C GLY A 226 6.16 19.51 4.68
N LEU A 227 5.84 18.22 4.65
CA LEU A 227 5.52 17.42 5.84
C LEU A 227 6.70 17.39 6.83
N LEU A 228 7.93 17.18 6.35
CA LEU A 228 9.14 17.22 7.18
C LEU A 228 9.32 18.58 7.87
N ARG A 229 9.10 19.68 7.15
CA ARG A 229 9.22 21.05 7.69
C ARG A 229 8.33 21.27 8.91
N TYR A 230 7.14 20.67 8.92
CA TYR A 230 6.18 20.79 10.02
C TYR A 230 6.20 19.60 11.00
N GLY A 231 7.18 18.68 10.86
CA GLY A 231 7.38 17.57 11.78
C GLY A 231 6.28 16.49 11.71
N THR A 232 5.53 16.44 10.61
CA THR A 232 4.49 15.44 10.37
C THR A 232 5.12 14.07 10.12
N LYS A 233 4.48 13.05 10.68
CA LYS A 233 4.93 11.64 10.59
C LYS A 233 4.17 10.88 9.50
N TRP A 234 4.85 9.96 8.90
CA TRP A 234 4.32 8.89 8.04
C TRP A 234 5.26 7.69 8.13
N ASP A 235 4.77 6.50 7.80
CA ASP A 235 5.56 5.27 7.88
C ASP A 235 5.89 4.73 6.49
N MET A 236 5.12 5.10 5.45
CA MET A 236 5.30 4.62 4.09
C MET A 236 4.81 5.66 3.07
N ILE A 237 5.43 5.68 1.91
CA ILE A 237 5.02 6.51 0.77
C ILE A 237 4.20 5.65 -0.19
N GLY A 238 2.95 6.05 -0.45
CA GLY A 238 2.08 5.44 -1.44
C GLY A 238 2.15 6.15 -2.79
N LEU A 239 2.14 5.37 -3.88
CA LEU A 239 2.22 5.90 -5.24
C LEU A 239 1.10 5.32 -6.13
N SER A 240 0.54 6.17 -7.01
CA SER A 240 -0.25 5.71 -8.16
C SER A 240 0.63 5.65 -9.41
N VAL A 241 0.60 4.52 -10.12
CA VAL A 241 1.33 4.31 -11.40
C VAL A 241 0.33 3.98 -12.49
N TYR A 242 -0.01 4.97 -13.31
CA TYR A 242 -0.98 4.80 -14.39
C TYR A 242 -0.43 5.30 -15.72
N PRO A 243 0.12 4.43 -16.59
CA PRO A 243 0.64 4.86 -17.90
C PRO A 243 -0.36 5.65 -18.72
N TYR A 244 -1.63 5.26 -18.67
CA TYR A 244 -2.69 5.95 -19.39
C TYR A 244 -2.78 7.45 -19.02
N TRP A 245 -2.85 7.74 -17.71
CA TRP A 245 -2.97 9.13 -17.25
C TRP A 245 -1.70 9.94 -17.43
N ASP A 246 -0.54 9.30 -17.24
CA ASP A 246 0.76 9.97 -17.40
C ASP A 246 1.01 10.38 -18.87
N ILE A 247 0.61 9.53 -19.82
CA ILE A 247 0.70 9.83 -21.27
C ILE A 247 -0.31 10.91 -21.66
N GLU A 248 -1.57 10.81 -21.21
CA GLU A 248 -2.61 11.82 -21.46
C GLU A 248 -2.21 13.20 -20.91
N ALA A 249 -1.61 13.24 -19.73
CA ALA A 249 -1.09 14.47 -19.11
C ALA A 249 0.24 14.93 -19.72
N LYS A 250 0.82 14.19 -20.69
CA LYS A 250 2.12 14.46 -21.32
C LYS A 250 3.29 14.49 -20.34
N LEU A 251 3.16 13.78 -19.23
CA LEU A 251 4.24 13.56 -18.28
C LEU A 251 5.26 12.56 -18.82
N THR A 252 4.79 11.59 -19.59
CA THR A 252 5.60 10.58 -20.29
C THR A 252 5.10 10.41 -21.71
N SER A 253 5.91 9.81 -22.57
CA SER A 253 5.58 9.54 -23.98
C SER A 253 5.20 8.07 -24.24
N SER A 254 5.46 7.19 -23.30
CA SER A 254 5.21 5.75 -23.42
C SER A 254 5.02 5.08 -22.05
N GLU A 255 4.45 3.88 -22.08
CA GLU A 255 4.30 3.02 -20.88
C GLU A 255 5.66 2.63 -20.29
N ASP A 256 6.66 2.42 -21.14
CA ASP A 256 8.02 2.10 -20.71
C ASP A 256 8.66 3.28 -19.98
N GLU A 257 8.52 4.49 -20.49
CA GLU A 257 9.01 5.70 -19.83
C GLU A 257 8.31 5.92 -18.49
N THR A 258 6.98 5.67 -18.40
CA THR A 258 6.25 5.72 -17.13
C THR A 258 6.85 4.76 -16.11
N LEU A 259 7.05 3.50 -16.50
CA LEU A 259 7.63 2.49 -15.62
C LEU A 259 9.05 2.86 -15.17
N GLU A 260 9.92 3.20 -16.08
CA GLU A 260 11.32 3.58 -15.80
C GLU A 260 11.39 4.77 -14.83
N ARG A 261 10.61 5.83 -15.10
CA ARG A 261 10.58 7.02 -14.24
C ARG A 261 9.96 6.75 -12.87
N ALA A 262 8.91 5.94 -12.80
CA ALA A 262 8.31 5.56 -11.51
C ALA A 262 9.31 4.76 -10.65
N ILE A 263 10.02 3.79 -11.21
CA ILE A 263 11.03 3.02 -10.48
C ILE A 263 12.23 3.90 -10.06
N ALA A 264 12.68 4.78 -10.94
CA ALA A 264 13.74 5.73 -10.60
C ALA A 264 13.32 6.66 -9.46
N ASN A 265 12.06 7.16 -9.47
CA ASN A 265 11.53 8.00 -8.41
C ASN A 265 11.40 7.23 -7.09
N ILE A 266 10.93 5.97 -7.10
CA ILE A 266 10.88 5.11 -5.90
C ILE A 266 12.25 5.04 -5.23
N ASN A 267 13.31 4.78 -6.00
CA ASN A 267 14.67 4.71 -5.47
C ASN A 267 15.13 6.07 -4.91
N ALA A 268 14.90 7.16 -5.63
CA ALA A 268 15.27 8.50 -5.19
C ALA A 268 14.52 8.94 -3.93
N LEU A 269 13.25 8.58 -3.80
CA LEU A 269 12.44 8.87 -2.61
C LEU A 269 12.95 8.08 -1.39
N TYR A 270 13.29 6.80 -1.57
CA TYR A 270 13.90 6.04 -0.48
C TYR A 270 15.23 6.62 -0.06
N ASP A 271 16.11 6.95 -1.00
CA ASP A 271 17.42 7.57 -0.70
C ASP A 271 17.27 8.88 0.07
N ARG A 272 16.21 9.66 -0.20
CA ARG A 272 15.95 10.96 0.42
C ARG A 272 15.27 10.86 1.78
N TYR A 273 14.25 10.02 1.90
CA TYR A 273 13.38 10.00 3.09
C TYR A 273 13.58 8.77 3.97
N HIS A 274 14.34 7.77 3.52
CA HIS A 274 14.60 6.50 4.22
C HIS A 274 13.31 5.81 4.70
N THR A 275 12.26 5.92 3.89
CA THR A 275 10.92 5.43 4.17
C THR A 275 10.54 4.39 3.10
N PRO A 276 10.00 3.20 3.47
CA PRO A 276 9.54 2.23 2.49
C PRO A 276 8.41 2.79 1.62
N LEU A 277 8.25 2.21 0.44
CA LEU A 277 7.28 2.64 -0.55
C LEU A 277 6.35 1.50 -0.97
N MET A 278 5.19 1.86 -1.52
CA MET A 278 4.25 0.91 -2.10
C MET A 278 3.50 1.53 -3.27
N ILE A 279 3.38 0.79 -4.35
CA ILE A 279 2.45 1.14 -5.43
C ILE A 279 1.06 0.73 -4.96
N VAL A 280 0.31 1.70 -4.43
CA VAL A 280 -1.01 1.46 -3.83
C VAL A 280 -2.14 1.54 -4.83
N GLU A 281 -1.86 2.07 -6.02
CA GLU A 281 -2.77 2.06 -7.16
C GLU A 281 -2.03 1.87 -8.48
N THR A 282 -2.59 1.02 -9.32
CA THR A 282 -2.27 0.90 -10.74
C THR A 282 -3.49 0.38 -11.50
N GLY A 283 -3.47 0.50 -12.80
CA GLY A 283 -4.49 -0.05 -13.70
C GLY A 283 -4.04 0.06 -15.14
N TYR A 284 -4.67 -0.70 -16.01
CA TYR A 284 -4.33 -0.73 -17.42
C TYR A 284 -5.57 -0.83 -18.31
N ASP A 285 -5.47 -0.36 -19.56
CA ASP A 285 -6.57 -0.39 -20.50
C ASP A 285 -7.07 -1.82 -20.75
N ALA A 286 -8.24 -2.12 -20.24
CA ALA A 286 -8.85 -3.43 -20.32
C ALA A 286 -9.22 -3.87 -21.76
N ASP A 287 -9.21 -2.94 -22.74
CA ASP A 287 -9.36 -3.27 -24.16
C ASP A 287 -8.05 -3.77 -24.80
N ARG A 288 -6.94 -3.72 -24.04
CA ARG A 288 -5.61 -4.19 -24.42
C ARG A 288 -5.07 -5.23 -23.42
N PRO A 289 -5.79 -6.34 -23.18
CA PRO A 289 -5.50 -7.22 -22.04
C PRO A 289 -4.13 -7.89 -22.09
N GLU A 290 -3.64 -8.27 -23.28
CA GLU A 290 -2.30 -8.87 -23.42
C GLU A 290 -1.19 -7.86 -23.11
N ALA A 291 -1.30 -6.63 -23.59
CA ALA A 291 -0.37 -5.57 -23.25
C ALA A 291 -0.44 -5.23 -21.76
N GLY A 292 -1.65 -5.22 -21.19
CA GLY A 292 -1.87 -5.02 -19.76
C GLY A 292 -1.20 -6.10 -18.90
N LYS A 293 -1.31 -7.37 -19.29
CA LYS A 293 -0.59 -8.47 -18.64
C LYS A 293 0.92 -8.22 -18.66
N GLN A 294 1.48 -7.92 -19.84
CA GLN A 294 2.92 -7.67 -19.98
C GLN A 294 3.37 -6.47 -19.14
N PHE A 295 2.58 -5.39 -19.11
CA PHE A 295 2.90 -4.23 -18.29
C PHE A 295 2.87 -4.58 -16.80
N MET A 296 1.84 -5.27 -16.31
CA MET A 296 1.74 -5.68 -14.89
C MET A 296 2.89 -6.61 -14.49
N GLN A 297 3.28 -7.57 -15.34
CA GLN A 297 4.42 -8.44 -15.08
C GLN A 297 5.72 -7.63 -14.91
N ARG A 298 5.97 -6.66 -15.80
CA ARG A 298 7.15 -5.79 -15.74
C ARG A 298 7.10 -4.87 -14.52
N LEU A 299 5.94 -4.29 -14.19
CA LEU A 299 5.75 -3.43 -13.03
C LEU A 299 6.03 -4.20 -11.73
N ILE A 300 5.43 -5.36 -11.56
CA ILE A 300 5.60 -6.21 -10.37
C ILE A 300 7.07 -6.65 -10.25
N GLN A 301 7.67 -7.11 -11.36
CA GLN A 301 9.07 -7.52 -11.37
C GLN A 301 10.00 -6.35 -11.03
N ALA A 302 9.83 -5.19 -11.66
CA ALA A 302 10.68 -4.02 -11.41
C ALA A 302 10.53 -3.52 -9.97
N ALA A 303 9.30 -3.40 -9.46
CA ALA A 303 9.04 -3.03 -8.06
C ALA A 303 9.71 -3.99 -7.08
N ARG A 304 9.71 -5.30 -7.36
CA ARG A 304 10.34 -6.32 -6.49
C ARG A 304 11.86 -6.34 -6.57
N THR A 305 12.45 -6.17 -7.77
CA THR A 305 13.87 -6.47 -8.00
C THR A 305 14.75 -5.25 -8.25
N GLN A 306 14.18 -4.11 -8.68
CA GLN A 306 14.94 -2.92 -9.07
C GLN A 306 14.86 -1.79 -8.04
N THR A 307 14.16 -1.99 -6.93
CA THR A 307 14.02 -1.01 -5.86
C THR A 307 14.80 -1.38 -4.60
N GLY A 308 15.71 -2.36 -4.65
CA GLY A 308 16.48 -2.80 -3.49
C GLY A 308 15.60 -3.39 -2.35
N GLY A 309 14.34 -3.75 -2.63
CA GLY A 309 13.36 -4.21 -1.63
C GLY A 309 12.60 -3.07 -0.94
N HIS A 310 12.82 -1.82 -1.37
CA HIS A 310 12.20 -0.65 -0.74
C HIS A 310 10.74 -0.44 -1.18
N CYS A 311 10.34 -0.98 -2.33
CA CYS A 311 8.95 -1.08 -2.73
C CYS A 311 8.36 -2.41 -2.25
N GLU A 312 7.39 -2.35 -1.35
CA GLU A 312 6.88 -3.53 -0.65
C GLU A 312 5.72 -4.23 -1.36
N GLY A 313 5.13 -3.62 -2.40
CA GLY A 313 4.01 -4.25 -3.10
C GLY A 313 3.39 -3.41 -4.20
N VAL A 314 2.42 -4.04 -4.88
CA VAL A 314 1.64 -3.45 -5.98
C VAL A 314 0.17 -3.80 -5.80
N PHE A 315 -0.71 -2.78 -5.85
CA PHE A 315 -2.15 -2.92 -5.77
C PHE A 315 -2.82 -2.48 -7.07
N TYR A 316 -3.67 -3.33 -7.64
CA TYR A 316 -4.52 -2.98 -8.77
C TYR A 316 -5.77 -2.26 -8.28
N TRP A 317 -6.10 -1.13 -8.88
CA TRP A 317 -7.29 -0.39 -8.48
C TRP A 317 -8.52 -0.84 -9.26
N ALA A 318 -9.56 -1.30 -8.54
CA ALA A 318 -10.85 -1.70 -9.07
C ALA A 318 -10.74 -2.65 -10.31
N PRO A 319 -10.06 -3.81 -10.19
CA PRO A 319 -9.90 -4.72 -11.32
C PRO A 319 -11.25 -5.16 -11.91
N GLU A 320 -12.28 -5.31 -11.07
CA GLU A 320 -13.64 -5.71 -11.46
C GLU A 320 -14.46 -4.61 -12.13
N ALA A 321 -13.95 -3.37 -12.17
CA ALA A 321 -14.67 -2.25 -12.77
C ALA A 321 -14.77 -2.40 -14.30
N GLU A 322 -15.97 -2.16 -14.82
CA GLU A 322 -16.28 -2.22 -16.25
C GLU A 322 -17.13 -1.00 -16.67
N GLY A 323 -17.35 -0.84 -17.96
CA GLY A 323 -18.22 0.20 -18.52
C GLY A 323 -17.53 1.56 -18.60
N HIS A 324 -17.84 2.46 -17.68
CA HIS A 324 -17.29 3.83 -17.72
C HIS A 324 -15.82 3.94 -17.30
N TYR A 325 -15.31 2.93 -16.57
CA TYR A 325 -13.91 2.89 -16.17
C TYR A 325 -13.13 1.92 -17.06
N ARG A 326 -12.20 2.45 -17.83
CA ARG A 326 -11.45 1.66 -18.82
C ARG A 326 -10.23 0.93 -18.29
N LEU A 327 -9.72 1.34 -17.11
CA LEU A 327 -8.47 0.80 -16.55
C LEU A 327 -8.69 -0.39 -15.60
N GLY A 328 -9.86 -1.05 -15.69
CA GLY A 328 -10.13 -2.31 -15.00
C GLY A 328 -9.37 -3.49 -15.63
N ALA A 329 -9.58 -4.68 -15.09
CA ALA A 329 -8.97 -5.92 -15.58
C ALA A 329 -10.01 -7.00 -15.93
N PHE A 330 -11.28 -6.63 -15.99
CA PHE A 330 -12.39 -7.55 -16.27
C PHE A 330 -13.06 -7.20 -17.59
N ARG A 331 -13.70 -8.22 -18.22
CA ARG A 331 -14.62 -8.09 -19.35
C ARG A 331 -15.73 -9.13 -19.20
N ASN A 332 -16.98 -8.68 -19.42
CA ASN A 332 -18.16 -9.52 -19.23
C ASN A 332 -18.18 -10.21 -17.84
N HIS A 333 -17.84 -9.43 -16.80
CA HIS A 333 -17.78 -9.86 -15.39
C HIS A 333 -16.78 -10.99 -15.11
N ARG A 334 -15.76 -11.13 -15.96
CA ARG A 334 -14.70 -12.13 -15.82
C ARG A 334 -13.32 -11.47 -15.87
N PRO A 335 -12.35 -11.94 -15.08
CA PRO A 335 -10.97 -11.52 -15.19
C PRO A 335 -10.44 -11.77 -16.61
N THR A 336 -9.75 -10.79 -17.16
CA THR A 336 -8.94 -10.95 -18.37
C THR A 336 -7.56 -11.50 -18.00
N VAL A 337 -6.72 -11.75 -19.01
CA VAL A 337 -5.34 -12.19 -18.80
C VAL A 337 -4.47 -11.17 -18.02
N ILE A 338 -4.92 -9.93 -17.87
CA ILE A 338 -4.23 -8.95 -16.99
C ILE A 338 -4.03 -9.53 -15.59
N MET A 339 -5.05 -10.19 -15.06
CA MET A 339 -5.01 -10.76 -13.70
C MET A 339 -4.04 -11.95 -13.58
N ASP A 340 -3.72 -12.63 -14.69
CA ASP A 340 -2.72 -13.71 -14.68
C ASP A 340 -1.32 -13.23 -14.27
N ALA A 341 -1.00 -11.94 -14.51
CA ALA A 341 0.27 -11.37 -14.08
C ALA A 341 0.49 -11.48 -12.57
N PHE A 342 -0.57 -11.37 -11.77
CA PHE A 342 -0.49 -11.51 -10.31
C PHE A 342 -0.28 -12.97 -9.89
N ARG A 343 -0.99 -13.91 -10.54
CA ARG A 343 -0.83 -15.34 -10.28
C ARG A 343 0.57 -15.83 -10.63
N GLU A 344 1.10 -15.38 -11.78
CA GLU A 344 2.43 -15.77 -12.27
C GLU A 344 3.57 -15.11 -11.46
N ALA A 345 3.32 -14.04 -10.74
CA ALA A 345 4.31 -13.36 -9.91
C ALA A 345 4.78 -14.16 -8.69
N HIS A 346 4.15 -15.30 -8.37
CA HIS A 346 4.55 -16.22 -7.29
C HIS A 346 5.58 -17.27 -7.74
N HIS A 347 5.85 -17.35 -9.03
CA HIS A 347 6.80 -18.28 -9.64
C HIS A 347 8.05 -17.54 -10.13
#